data_2d921d2afa3000ad02c4e0871c94c96b
#
_entry.id   2d921d2afa3000ad02c4e0871c94c96b
#
_cell.length_a   1.000
_cell.length_b   1.000
_cell.length_c   1.000
_cell.angle_alpha   90.00
_cell.angle_beta   90.00
_cell.angle_gamma   90.00
#
_symmetry.space_group_name_H-M   'P 1'
#
loop_
_entity.id
_entity.type
_entity.pdbx_description
1 polymer ?
#
loop_
_entity_poly.entity_id
_entity_poly.type
_entity_poly.pdbx_seq_one_letter_code
_entity_poly.pdbx_strand_id
1 'polypeptide(L)'
;MKNGKVLTATIADIHIGKKSTEALRKELEEGFLTYIEQEKENLDLVVIAGDYFDRVIRFNEPAGILALDLLDRLVVAAEDGGFLLRILQGTKSHENNQLDVFNGVEESKPHLLKIIRKVTKETLNLGGQSRQILYLPEEYPSDPDSYYADYFSDHYDLVYGHGMTDIVGFSFSDWKDEGENISLGTPVHATKTLLELSEGPIIFGHIHNKKEYRGKFYYTGSYSRYAFDSQEPKGWLETELDVDDFSTYTVTFHENKLAPTYGVIMVDNLPLEEGTDLLDVLQTMMDSYDYAKIISADDNNLKLIRQLAEGSNEIKVQTAKKLETERVDSKFNFILENKLSTEETIQKYLDLTEPEADHLSLEVIGMLINPTKGYDYDDVLDQLNRDKVVVD
;
A
#
# COMPACT_ATOMS: atom_id res chain seq x y z
N MET A 1 19.71 -16.70 25.73
CA MET A 1 19.59 -15.26 25.38
C MET A 1 20.07 -15.12 23.95
N LYS A 2 19.21 -14.61 23.08
CA LYS A 2 19.47 -14.47 21.64
C LYS A 2 20.48 -13.33 21.38
N ASN A 3 21.76 -13.57 21.59
CA ASN A 3 22.92 -12.71 21.25
C ASN A 3 22.77 -11.18 21.46
N GLY A 4 21.97 -10.70 22.43
CA GLY A 4 21.76 -9.28 22.66
C GLY A 4 20.94 -8.56 21.59
N LYS A 5 20.14 -9.29 20.80
CA LYS A 5 19.32 -8.75 19.71
C LYS A 5 17.88 -9.21 19.81
N VAL A 6 16.98 -8.38 19.28
CA VAL A 6 15.57 -8.68 19.05
C VAL A 6 15.37 -8.78 17.56
N LEU A 7 14.76 -9.88 17.09
CA LEU A 7 14.48 -10.12 15.68
C LEU A 7 12.98 -10.09 15.44
N THR A 8 12.56 -9.26 14.49
CA THR A 8 11.15 -9.19 14.07
C THR A 8 11.00 -9.42 12.57
N ALA A 9 9.88 -10.02 12.16
CA ALA A 9 9.52 -10.15 10.75
C ALA A 9 8.17 -9.48 10.49
N THR A 10 8.08 -8.68 9.43
CA THR A 10 6.84 -7.98 9.05
C THR A 10 6.49 -8.25 7.60
N ILE A 11 5.32 -8.81 7.40
CA ILE A 11 4.69 -9.01 6.08
C ILE A 11 3.38 -8.21 6.03
N ALA A 12 3.01 -7.68 4.87
CA ALA A 12 1.75 -6.97 4.68
C ALA A 12 1.15 -7.26 3.30
N ASP A 13 -0.10 -6.87 3.11
CA ASP A 13 -0.77 -6.85 1.82
C ASP A 13 -0.65 -8.21 1.11
N ILE A 14 -1.00 -9.28 1.84
CA ILE A 14 -0.99 -10.67 1.33
C ILE A 14 -2.12 -10.87 0.34
N HIS A 15 -3.25 -10.18 0.54
CA HIS A 15 -4.42 -10.19 -0.32
C HIS A 15 -4.85 -11.60 -0.74
N ILE A 16 -5.05 -12.49 0.22
CA ILE A 16 -5.56 -13.85 -0.05
C ILE A 16 -6.91 -13.73 -0.75
N GLY A 17 -7.00 -14.32 -1.96
CA GLY A 17 -8.17 -14.25 -2.81
C GLY A 17 -8.06 -13.33 -4.02
N LYS A 18 -6.96 -12.55 -4.15
CA LYS A 18 -6.71 -11.66 -5.31
C LYS A 18 -6.18 -12.41 -6.51
N LYS A 19 -5.35 -13.40 -6.29
CA LYS A 19 -4.72 -14.23 -7.34
C LYS A 19 -5.00 -15.72 -7.14
N SER A 20 -4.45 -16.56 -8.01
CA SER A 20 -4.52 -18.01 -7.86
C SER A 20 -4.05 -18.44 -6.47
N THR A 21 -4.92 -19.16 -5.77
CA THR A 21 -4.63 -19.69 -4.43
C THR A 21 -3.43 -20.63 -4.43
N GLU A 22 -3.28 -21.45 -5.47
CA GLU A 22 -2.16 -22.38 -5.60
C GLU A 22 -0.83 -21.64 -5.79
N ALA A 23 -0.81 -20.61 -6.64
CA ALA A 23 0.37 -19.78 -6.84
C ALA A 23 0.76 -19.03 -5.55
N LEU A 24 -0.19 -18.39 -4.86
CA LEU A 24 0.08 -17.70 -3.60
C LEU A 24 0.51 -18.67 -2.50
N ARG A 25 -0.08 -19.87 -2.42
CA ARG A 25 0.34 -20.92 -1.50
C ARG A 25 1.81 -21.28 -1.71
N LYS A 26 2.21 -21.54 -2.96
CA LYS A 26 3.59 -21.85 -3.30
C LYS A 26 4.56 -20.74 -2.90
N GLU A 27 4.19 -19.49 -3.19
CA GLU A 27 5.00 -18.31 -2.79
C GLU A 27 5.17 -18.25 -1.27
N LEU A 28 4.09 -18.43 -0.50
CA LEU A 28 4.14 -18.40 0.96
C LEU A 28 4.97 -19.58 1.52
N GLU A 29 4.79 -20.77 1.00
CA GLU A 29 5.49 -21.97 1.46
C GLU A 29 6.99 -21.93 1.18
N GLU A 30 7.39 -21.55 -0.04
CA GLU A 30 8.80 -21.52 -0.44
C GLU A 30 9.50 -20.20 -0.03
N GLY A 31 8.74 -19.16 0.29
CA GLY A 31 9.24 -17.85 0.73
C GLY A 31 9.09 -17.65 2.25
N PHE A 32 8.06 -16.88 2.62
CA PHE A 32 7.90 -16.39 3.99
C PHE A 32 7.82 -17.50 5.06
N LEU A 33 7.03 -18.56 4.81
CA LEU A 33 6.92 -19.68 5.79
C LEU A 33 8.22 -20.46 5.93
N THR A 34 8.97 -20.65 4.84
CA THR A 34 10.31 -21.27 4.93
C THR A 34 11.25 -20.40 5.77
N TYR A 35 11.24 -19.08 5.60
CA TYR A 35 11.99 -18.15 6.43
C TYR A 35 11.58 -18.26 7.91
N ILE A 36 10.27 -18.23 8.20
CA ILE A 36 9.77 -18.38 9.58
C ILE A 36 10.25 -19.68 10.22
N GLU A 37 10.17 -20.81 9.51
CA GLU A 37 10.64 -22.10 10.02
C GLU A 37 12.16 -22.13 10.29
N GLN A 38 12.95 -21.46 9.48
CA GLN A 38 14.39 -21.38 9.65
C GLN A 38 14.79 -20.47 10.84
N GLU A 39 14.06 -19.37 11.03
CA GLU A 39 14.39 -18.35 12.01
C GLU A 39 13.53 -18.42 13.28
N LYS A 40 12.56 -19.34 13.40
CA LYS A 40 11.59 -19.36 14.49
C LYS A 40 12.20 -19.30 15.90
N GLU A 41 13.34 -19.93 16.11
CA GLU A 41 14.04 -19.89 17.40
C GLU A 41 14.75 -18.54 17.66
N ASN A 42 14.97 -17.74 16.61
CA ASN A 42 15.60 -16.42 16.68
C ASN A 42 14.57 -15.29 16.70
N LEU A 43 13.39 -15.51 16.17
CA LEU A 43 12.32 -14.51 16.13
C LEU A 43 11.76 -14.20 17.53
N ASP A 44 11.45 -12.95 17.79
CA ASP A 44 10.76 -12.46 18.98
C ASP A 44 9.32 -11.99 18.64
N LEU A 45 9.10 -11.46 17.44
CA LEU A 45 7.81 -10.94 16.99
C LEU A 45 7.62 -11.11 15.49
N VAL A 46 6.47 -11.61 15.08
CA VAL A 46 6.00 -11.60 13.69
C VAL A 46 4.76 -10.73 13.59
N VAL A 47 4.74 -9.81 12.62
CA VAL A 47 3.63 -8.90 12.39
C VAL A 47 3.11 -9.08 10.96
N ILE A 48 1.80 -9.30 10.84
CA ILE A 48 1.08 -9.14 9.59
C ILE A 48 0.45 -7.76 9.63
N ALA A 49 1.02 -6.82 8.88
CA ALA A 49 0.67 -5.41 8.95
C ALA A 49 -0.49 -5.07 8.00
N GLY A 50 -1.61 -5.77 8.12
CA GLY A 50 -2.87 -5.54 7.43
C GLY A 50 -3.00 -6.20 6.05
N ASP A 51 -4.20 -6.13 5.51
CA ASP A 51 -4.61 -6.68 4.21
C ASP A 51 -4.23 -8.16 4.03
N TYR A 52 -4.61 -8.95 5.05
CA TYR A 52 -4.50 -10.41 5.02
C TYR A 52 -5.39 -10.99 3.90
N PHE A 53 -6.62 -10.47 3.79
CA PHE A 53 -7.60 -10.84 2.76
C PHE A 53 -7.72 -9.73 1.70
N ASP A 54 -8.06 -10.11 0.45
CA ASP A 54 -8.36 -9.17 -0.63
C ASP A 54 -9.84 -8.78 -0.70
N ARG A 55 -10.69 -9.68 -0.27
CA ARG A 55 -12.14 -9.58 -0.33
C ARG A 55 -12.77 -10.51 0.70
N VAL A 56 -14.06 -10.36 0.93
CA VAL A 56 -14.80 -11.34 1.73
C VAL A 56 -14.75 -12.73 1.06
N ILE A 57 -14.16 -13.70 1.75
CA ILE A 57 -13.91 -15.06 1.29
C ILE A 57 -14.76 -16.04 2.12
N ARG A 58 -15.29 -17.08 1.47
CA ARG A 58 -15.91 -18.20 2.19
C ARG A 58 -14.83 -19.20 2.61
N PHE A 59 -14.88 -19.66 3.85
CA PHE A 59 -13.85 -20.56 4.38
C PHE A 59 -13.88 -22.00 3.82
N ASN A 60 -14.87 -22.34 3.05
CA ASN A 60 -14.92 -23.59 2.26
C ASN A 60 -14.37 -23.43 0.82
N GLU A 61 -13.93 -22.22 0.43
CA GLU A 61 -13.24 -21.97 -0.82
C GLU A 61 -11.72 -22.21 -0.67
N PRO A 62 -10.98 -22.51 -1.74
CA PRO A 62 -9.53 -22.72 -1.67
C PRO A 62 -8.76 -21.57 -0.98
N ALA A 63 -9.17 -20.33 -1.24
CA ALA A 63 -8.57 -19.14 -0.62
C ALA A 63 -8.83 -19.10 0.91
N GLY A 64 -10.03 -19.48 1.36
CA GLY A 64 -10.34 -19.57 2.78
C GLY A 64 -9.54 -20.66 3.49
N ILE A 65 -9.35 -21.81 2.82
CA ILE A 65 -8.49 -22.89 3.33
C ILE A 65 -7.04 -22.42 3.43
N LEU A 66 -6.53 -21.69 2.43
CA LEU A 66 -5.18 -21.11 2.49
C LEU A 66 -5.02 -20.14 3.66
N ALA A 67 -6.03 -19.31 3.90
CA ALA A 67 -5.99 -18.34 5.00
C ALA A 67 -5.91 -19.03 6.37
N LEU A 68 -6.69 -20.09 6.59
CA LEU A 68 -6.64 -20.88 7.82
C LEU A 68 -5.31 -21.63 7.96
N ASP A 69 -4.81 -22.23 6.89
CA ASP A 69 -3.54 -22.96 6.85
C ASP A 69 -2.34 -22.05 7.16
N LEU A 70 -2.32 -20.84 6.58
CA LEU A 70 -1.28 -19.84 6.87
C LEU A 70 -1.27 -19.47 8.36
N LEU A 71 -2.45 -19.16 8.93
CA LEU A 71 -2.54 -18.85 10.36
C LEU A 71 -2.09 -20.01 11.23
N ASP A 72 -2.58 -21.23 10.94
CA ASP A 72 -2.24 -22.42 11.72
C ASP A 72 -0.72 -22.66 11.73
N ARG A 73 -0.07 -22.60 10.58
CA ARG A 73 1.38 -22.78 10.46
C ARG A 73 2.17 -21.71 11.21
N LEU A 74 1.73 -20.44 11.15
CA LEU A 74 2.36 -19.37 11.90
C LEU A 74 2.19 -19.54 13.40
N VAL A 75 1.01 -19.98 13.86
CA VAL A 75 0.73 -20.26 15.28
C VAL A 75 1.59 -21.43 15.78
N VAL A 76 1.67 -22.51 15.00
CA VAL A 76 2.53 -23.68 15.35
C VAL A 76 3.99 -23.26 15.42
N ALA A 77 4.49 -22.54 14.43
CA ALA A 77 5.87 -22.04 14.45
C ALA A 77 6.15 -21.09 15.63
N ALA A 78 5.17 -20.26 15.98
CA ALA A 78 5.28 -19.35 17.13
C ALA A 78 5.27 -20.09 18.48
N GLU A 79 4.50 -21.17 18.62
CA GLU A 79 4.55 -22.03 19.80
C GLU A 79 5.90 -22.73 19.92
N ASP A 80 6.40 -23.29 18.82
CA ASP A 80 7.68 -24.00 18.79
C ASP A 80 8.87 -23.05 19.05
N GLY A 81 8.86 -21.87 18.41
CA GLY A 81 9.95 -20.90 18.49
C GLY A 81 9.87 -19.92 19.66
N GLY A 82 8.68 -19.77 20.25
CA GLY A 82 8.43 -18.87 21.37
C GLY A 82 8.35 -17.39 20.99
N PHE A 83 8.05 -17.07 19.72
CA PHE A 83 7.82 -15.70 19.28
C PHE A 83 6.34 -15.29 19.37
N LEU A 84 6.06 -13.99 19.35
CA LEU A 84 4.72 -13.44 19.38
C LEU A 84 4.21 -13.20 17.96
N LEU A 85 2.90 -13.38 17.73
CA LEU A 85 2.23 -13.12 16.46
C LEU A 85 1.20 -11.99 16.62
N ARG A 86 1.29 -10.98 15.77
CA ARG A 86 0.33 -9.86 15.71
C ARG A 86 -0.21 -9.73 14.29
N ILE A 87 -1.52 -9.59 14.17
CA ILE A 87 -2.21 -9.40 12.90
C ILE A 87 -3.01 -8.11 13.01
N LEU A 88 -2.65 -7.10 12.21
CA LEU A 88 -3.38 -5.84 12.13
C LEU A 88 -4.52 -5.98 11.14
N GLN A 89 -5.64 -5.37 11.46
CA GLN A 89 -6.70 -5.17 10.48
C GLN A 89 -6.24 -4.17 9.44
N GLY A 90 -6.41 -4.53 8.17
CA GLY A 90 -6.14 -3.68 7.02
C GLY A 90 -7.37 -2.93 6.54
N THR A 91 -7.41 -2.69 5.22
CA THR A 91 -8.43 -1.89 4.54
C THR A 91 -9.82 -2.52 4.69
N LYS A 92 -10.78 -1.73 5.14
CA LYS A 92 -12.15 -2.20 5.40
C LYS A 92 -12.83 -2.80 4.15
N SER A 93 -12.55 -2.29 2.96
CA SER A 93 -13.08 -2.84 1.71
C SER A 93 -12.57 -4.25 1.40
N HIS A 94 -11.39 -4.60 1.88
CA HIS A 94 -10.79 -5.91 1.72
C HIS A 94 -11.21 -6.87 2.83
N GLU A 95 -11.10 -6.48 4.08
CA GLU A 95 -11.21 -7.39 5.21
C GLU A 95 -12.59 -7.41 5.89
N ASN A 96 -13.29 -6.29 5.98
CA ASN A 96 -14.66 -6.16 6.53
C ASN A 96 -14.97 -7.10 7.72
N ASN A 97 -14.17 -7.07 8.78
CA ASN A 97 -14.25 -7.93 9.97
C ASN A 97 -13.97 -9.43 9.70
N GLN A 98 -13.43 -9.80 8.55
CA GLN A 98 -13.19 -11.21 8.24
C GLN A 98 -12.13 -11.86 9.15
N LEU A 99 -11.24 -11.05 9.75
CA LEU A 99 -10.32 -11.52 10.78
C LEU A 99 -11.01 -12.10 12.02
N ASP A 100 -12.32 -11.83 12.22
CA ASP A 100 -13.09 -12.40 13.34
C ASP A 100 -13.21 -13.94 13.31
N VAL A 101 -12.99 -14.54 12.14
CA VAL A 101 -12.93 -16.01 12.02
C VAL A 101 -11.79 -16.60 12.86
N PHE A 102 -10.78 -15.81 13.16
CA PHE A 102 -9.62 -16.22 13.94
C PHE A 102 -9.80 -16.02 15.45
N ASN A 103 -10.95 -15.47 15.92
CA ASN A 103 -11.21 -15.22 17.34
C ASN A 103 -11.03 -16.46 18.20
N GLY A 104 -11.51 -17.63 17.73
CA GLY A 104 -11.35 -18.88 18.48
C GLY A 104 -9.88 -19.27 18.69
N VAL A 105 -9.01 -18.99 17.75
CA VAL A 105 -7.56 -19.24 17.87
C VAL A 105 -6.95 -18.20 18.83
N GLU A 106 -7.30 -16.93 18.68
CA GLU A 106 -6.85 -15.84 19.56
C GLU A 106 -7.25 -16.11 21.02
N GLU A 107 -8.51 -16.50 21.27
CA GLU A 107 -9.00 -16.84 22.61
C GLU A 107 -8.29 -18.06 23.22
N SER A 108 -7.91 -19.03 22.40
CA SER A 108 -7.20 -20.23 22.85
C SER A 108 -5.71 -20.00 23.11
N LYS A 109 -5.12 -18.97 22.47
CA LYS A 109 -3.69 -18.65 22.49
C LYS A 109 -3.42 -17.16 22.79
N PRO A 110 -4.06 -16.57 23.83
CA PRO A 110 -4.02 -15.12 24.06
C PRO A 110 -2.62 -14.58 24.43
N HIS A 111 -1.74 -15.45 24.86
CA HIS A 111 -0.33 -15.12 25.19
C HIS A 111 0.55 -15.06 23.92
N LEU A 112 0.12 -15.65 22.82
CA LEU A 112 0.86 -15.80 21.58
C LEU A 112 0.32 -14.93 20.48
N LEU A 113 -0.97 -15.08 20.14
CA LEU A 113 -1.66 -14.39 19.04
C LEU A 113 -2.52 -13.25 19.56
N LYS A 114 -2.43 -12.11 18.89
CA LYS A 114 -3.36 -11.00 19.06
C LYS A 114 -3.73 -10.39 17.72
N ILE A 115 -5.02 -10.18 17.53
CA ILE A 115 -5.56 -9.52 16.35
C ILE A 115 -5.89 -8.07 16.70
N ILE A 116 -5.23 -7.15 16.05
CA ILE A 116 -5.29 -5.72 16.33
C ILE A 116 -6.32 -5.08 15.41
N ARG A 117 -7.52 -4.82 15.91
CA ARG A 117 -8.66 -4.24 15.15
C ARG A 117 -8.84 -2.75 15.35
N LYS A 118 -8.19 -2.22 16.39
CA LYS A 118 -8.22 -0.79 16.76
C LYS A 118 -6.85 -0.36 17.22
N VAL A 119 -6.59 0.94 17.15
CA VAL A 119 -5.37 1.51 17.70
C VAL A 119 -5.10 0.95 19.10
N THR A 120 -3.92 0.41 19.30
CA THR A 120 -3.57 -0.36 20.51
C THR A 120 -2.15 -0.03 20.95
N LYS A 121 -1.99 0.31 22.23
CA LYS A 121 -0.69 0.31 22.94
C LYS A 121 -0.51 -1.06 23.59
N GLU A 122 0.65 -1.66 23.41
CA GLU A 122 0.96 -2.93 24.02
C GLU A 122 2.37 -2.92 24.61
N THR A 123 2.49 -3.48 25.82
CA THR A 123 3.79 -3.71 26.44
C THR A 123 4.18 -5.17 26.21
N LEU A 124 5.25 -5.40 25.46
CA LEU A 124 5.77 -6.72 25.18
C LEU A 124 7.13 -6.95 25.87
N ASN A 125 7.41 -8.20 26.23
CA ASN A 125 8.74 -8.60 26.62
C ASN A 125 9.49 -9.08 25.37
N LEU A 126 10.40 -8.25 24.85
CA LEU A 126 11.23 -8.58 23.70
C LEU A 126 12.70 -8.59 24.15
N GLY A 127 13.39 -9.68 23.87
CA GLY A 127 14.78 -9.87 24.30
C GLY A 127 14.99 -9.84 25.82
N GLY A 128 13.93 -10.04 26.62
CA GLY A 128 13.97 -9.98 28.08
C GLY A 128 13.73 -8.58 28.66
N GLN A 129 13.43 -7.60 27.85
CA GLN A 129 13.11 -6.22 28.24
C GLN A 129 11.67 -5.85 27.89
N SER A 130 11.08 -4.97 28.72
CA SER A 130 9.72 -4.44 28.51
C SER A 130 9.77 -3.36 27.46
N ARG A 131 9.05 -3.52 26.34
CA ARG A 131 9.00 -2.62 25.18
C ARG A 131 7.61 -2.15 24.90
N GLN A 132 7.46 -0.87 24.59
CA GLN A 132 6.18 -0.24 24.26
C GLN A 132 5.98 -0.25 22.75
N ILE A 133 4.92 -0.90 22.30
CA ILE A 133 4.60 -1.02 20.86
C ILE A 133 3.28 -0.31 20.60
N LEU A 134 3.24 0.51 19.55
CA LEU A 134 2.02 1.08 19.03
C LEU A 134 1.60 0.33 17.76
N TYR A 135 0.33 -0.06 17.71
CA TYR A 135 -0.29 -0.62 16.52
C TYR A 135 -1.39 0.32 16.01
N LEU A 136 -1.32 0.67 14.74
CA LEU A 136 -2.22 1.56 14.02
C LEU A 136 -2.89 0.79 12.87
N PRO A 137 -3.91 -0.04 13.11
CA PRO A 137 -4.68 -0.64 12.03
C PRO A 137 -5.43 0.45 11.26
N GLU A 138 -5.93 0.14 10.07
CA GLU A 138 -6.69 1.12 9.30
C GLU A 138 -8.07 1.34 9.92
N GLU A 139 -8.28 2.53 10.45
CA GLU A 139 -9.52 2.96 11.10
C GLU A 139 -10.00 4.27 10.50
N TYR A 140 -11.31 4.51 10.57
CA TYR A 140 -11.96 5.70 10.02
C TYR A 140 -12.72 6.47 11.11
N PRO A 141 -12.03 7.04 12.11
CA PRO A 141 -12.67 7.84 13.14
C PRO A 141 -13.22 9.15 12.53
N SER A 142 -14.36 9.60 13.05
CA SER A 142 -14.98 10.86 12.61
C SER A 142 -14.16 12.10 12.98
N ASP A 143 -13.35 12.01 14.03
CA ASP A 143 -12.41 13.02 14.49
C ASP A 143 -11.07 12.33 14.81
N PRO A 144 -10.16 12.23 13.81
CA PRO A 144 -8.88 11.56 13.97
C PRO A 144 -8.00 12.19 15.03
N ASP A 145 -7.96 13.51 15.11
CA ASP A 145 -7.08 14.23 16.03
C ASP A 145 -7.44 13.91 17.49
N SER A 146 -8.71 13.97 17.82
CA SER A 146 -9.20 13.60 19.14
C SER A 146 -9.05 12.10 19.42
N TYR A 147 -9.31 11.26 18.41
CA TYR A 147 -9.26 9.80 18.54
C TYR A 147 -7.85 9.28 18.85
N TYR A 148 -6.84 9.83 18.19
CA TYR A 148 -5.45 9.40 18.35
C TYR A 148 -4.68 10.20 19.41
N ALA A 149 -5.25 11.27 19.99
CA ALA A 149 -4.54 12.19 20.89
C ALA A 149 -3.81 11.47 22.05
N ASP A 150 -4.49 10.55 22.74
CA ASP A 150 -3.92 9.82 23.87
C ASP A 150 -2.82 8.84 23.45
N TYR A 151 -2.84 8.38 22.20
CA TYR A 151 -1.83 7.48 21.65
C TYR A 151 -0.62 8.26 21.19
N PHE A 152 -0.81 9.43 20.60
CA PHE A 152 0.27 10.25 20.05
C PHE A 152 0.94 11.17 21.09
N SER A 153 0.48 11.11 22.34
CA SER A 153 1.13 11.78 23.48
C SER A 153 2.27 10.97 24.11
N ASP A 154 2.36 9.68 23.81
CA ASP A 154 3.36 8.76 24.36
C ASP A 154 4.53 8.54 23.40
N HIS A 155 5.59 7.87 23.89
CA HIS A 155 6.70 7.39 23.11
C HIS A 155 6.70 5.85 23.05
N TYR A 156 7.14 5.32 21.91
CA TYR A 156 7.13 3.89 21.63
C TYR A 156 8.49 3.41 21.16
N ASP A 157 8.81 2.18 21.49
CA ASP A 157 10.01 1.51 20.99
C ASP A 157 9.83 1.12 19.50
N LEU A 158 8.62 0.69 19.11
CA LEU A 158 8.27 0.30 17.74
C LEU A 158 6.86 0.77 17.38
N VAL A 159 6.62 1.05 16.10
CA VAL A 159 5.30 1.35 15.56
C VAL A 159 5.02 0.48 14.34
N TYR A 160 3.90 -0.23 14.38
CA TYR A 160 3.38 -0.97 13.23
C TYR A 160 2.03 -0.41 12.82
N GLY A 161 1.79 -0.30 11.53
CA GLY A 161 0.52 0.22 11.04
C GLY A 161 0.10 -0.33 9.70
N HIS A 162 -1.15 -0.02 9.35
CA HIS A 162 -1.70 -0.20 8.02
C HIS A 162 -2.49 1.06 7.66
N GLY A 163 -2.18 1.67 6.52
CA GLY A 163 -2.85 2.89 6.08
C GLY A 163 -1.90 3.90 5.48
N MET A 164 -2.44 5.08 5.21
CA MET A 164 -1.73 6.14 4.51
C MET A 164 -1.00 7.08 5.44
N THR A 165 0.08 7.65 4.92
CA THR A 165 0.80 8.76 5.56
C THR A 165 1.08 9.87 4.57
N ASP A 166 1.35 11.06 5.09
CA ASP A 166 1.67 12.27 4.32
C ASP A 166 3.14 12.33 3.84
N ILE A 167 3.78 11.19 3.58
CA ILE A 167 5.18 11.16 3.17
C ILE A 167 5.36 12.01 1.91
N VAL A 168 6.21 13.03 2.03
CA VAL A 168 6.59 13.92 0.93
C VAL A 168 7.29 13.10 -0.16
N GLY A 169 6.75 13.13 -1.37
CA GLY A 169 7.28 12.40 -2.53
C GLY A 169 6.37 11.28 -3.04
N PHE A 170 5.25 11.02 -2.36
CA PHE A 170 4.13 10.33 -3.00
C PHE A 170 3.56 11.25 -4.08
N SER A 171 3.80 10.93 -5.34
CA SER A 171 3.08 11.60 -6.42
C SER A 171 1.66 11.03 -6.48
N PHE A 172 0.69 11.84 -6.94
CA PHE A 172 -0.66 11.35 -7.23
C PHE A 172 -0.66 10.20 -8.27
N SER A 173 0.42 10.08 -9.06
CA SER A 173 0.67 8.97 -9.98
C SER A 173 0.96 7.66 -9.24
N ASP A 174 1.68 7.71 -8.14
CA ASP A 174 1.99 6.53 -7.33
C ASP A 174 0.72 5.89 -6.74
N TRP A 175 -0.34 6.67 -6.57
CA TRP A 175 -1.63 6.24 -6.05
C TRP A 175 -2.57 5.69 -7.14
N LYS A 176 -2.45 6.18 -8.38
CA LYS A 176 -3.24 5.69 -9.52
C LYS A 176 -2.83 4.32 -10.00
N ASP A 177 -1.54 4.00 -9.83
CA ASP A 177 -0.96 2.78 -10.36
C ASP A 177 -1.34 1.54 -9.53
N GLU A 178 -1.85 1.72 -8.31
CA GLU A 178 -2.20 0.60 -7.43
C GLU A 178 -3.64 0.10 -7.59
N GLY A 179 -4.42 0.72 -8.49
CA GLY A 179 -5.82 0.30 -8.79
C GLY A 179 -6.77 0.44 -7.60
N GLU A 180 -6.30 1.00 -6.51
CA GLU A 180 -7.10 1.25 -5.32
C GLU A 180 -7.78 2.61 -5.45
N ASN A 181 -9.11 2.59 -5.40
CA ASN A 181 -9.89 3.80 -5.22
C ASN A 181 -9.64 4.31 -3.80
N ILE A 182 -8.72 5.27 -3.66
CA ILE A 182 -8.57 6.00 -2.40
C ILE A 182 -9.93 6.63 -2.13
N SER A 183 -10.64 6.08 -1.16
CA SER A 183 -11.90 6.67 -0.75
C SER A 183 -11.59 8.02 -0.10
N LEU A 184 -12.28 9.07 -0.54
CA LEU A 184 -12.32 10.34 0.17
C LEU A 184 -12.68 10.05 1.63
N GLY A 185 -11.73 10.23 2.55
CA GLY A 185 -11.92 9.95 3.98
C GLY A 185 -10.96 8.92 4.59
N THR A 186 -10.05 8.31 3.82
CA THR A 186 -8.96 7.51 4.40
C THR A 186 -8.11 8.41 5.31
N PRO A 187 -7.99 8.09 6.60
CA PRO A 187 -7.18 8.90 7.48
C PRO A 187 -5.71 8.83 7.06
N VAL A 188 -5.10 10.00 6.97
CA VAL A 188 -3.69 10.14 6.62
C VAL A 188 -2.93 10.49 7.90
N HIS A 189 -2.07 9.59 8.35
CA HIS A 189 -1.22 9.85 9.51
C HIS A 189 -0.09 10.81 9.16
N ALA A 190 0.13 11.82 10.02
CA ALA A 190 1.23 12.74 9.86
C ALA A 190 2.57 12.03 10.13
N THR A 191 3.37 11.83 9.09
CA THR A 191 4.67 11.16 9.18
C THR A 191 5.58 11.81 10.22
N LYS A 192 5.56 13.15 10.30
CA LYS A 192 6.36 13.88 11.30
C LYS A 192 6.01 13.43 12.72
N THR A 193 4.72 13.34 13.04
CA THR A 193 4.26 12.88 14.35
C THR A 193 4.74 11.45 14.62
N LEU A 194 4.58 10.53 13.65
CA LEU A 194 5.05 9.15 13.80
C LEU A 194 6.56 9.07 14.05
N LEU A 195 7.35 9.87 13.32
CA LEU A 195 8.81 9.90 13.51
C LEU A 195 9.24 10.43 14.88
N GLU A 196 8.48 11.35 15.46
CA GLU A 196 8.75 11.94 16.77
C GLU A 196 8.37 11.00 17.91
N LEU A 197 7.33 10.19 17.77
CA LEU A 197 6.83 9.30 18.83
C LEU A 197 7.50 7.91 18.87
N SER A 198 8.21 7.49 17.83
CA SER A 198 8.91 6.21 17.80
C SER A 198 10.39 6.36 18.08
N GLU A 199 10.98 5.50 18.89
CA GLU A 199 12.42 5.37 19.04
C GLU A 199 13.02 4.57 17.87
N GLY A 200 12.52 3.38 17.64
CA GLY A 200 12.91 2.48 16.58
C GLY A 200 12.15 2.65 15.27
N PRO A 201 12.19 1.66 14.39
CA PRO A 201 11.57 1.71 13.08
C PRO A 201 10.04 1.76 13.16
N ILE A 202 9.45 2.40 12.17
CA ILE A 202 8.02 2.49 11.91
C ILE A 202 7.74 1.70 10.65
N ILE A 203 6.90 0.66 10.73
CA ILE A 203 6.67 -0.26 9.62
C ILE A 203 5.18 -0.33 9.30
N PHE A 204 4.82 -0.01 8.06
CA PHE A 204 3.45 0.06 7.58
C PHE A 204 3.21 -0.85 6.38
N GLY A 205 2.01 -1.42 6.27
CA GLY A 205 1.39 -1.95 5.06
C GLY A 205 0.54 -0.90 4.35
N HIS A 206 -0.30 -1.32 3.40
CA HIS A 206 -1.23 -0.56 2.58
C HIS A 206 -0.63 -0.10 1.24
N ILE A 207 0.55 0.47 1.21
CA ILE A 207 1.21 0.88 -0.03
C ILE A 207 1.97 -0.31 -0.61
N HIS A 208 1.53 -0.81 -1.78
CA HIS A 208 2.06 -2.03 -2.37
C HIS A 208 3.50 -1.90 -2.86
N ASN A 209 4.01 -0.70 -3.07
CA ASN A 209 5.41 -0.47 -3.41
C ASN A 209 6.23 -0.21 -2.15
N LYS A 210 7.29 -1.03 -1.99
CA LYS A 210 8.24 -0.85 -0.90
C LYS A 210 8.82 0.56 -0.92
N LYS A 211 8.78 1.24 0.23
CA LYS A 211 9.36 2.59 0.38
C LYS A 211 10.06 2.72 1.71
N GLU A 212 11.06 3.57 1.73
CA GLU A 212 11.79 3.97 2.92
C GLU A 212 11.85 5.50 3.00
N TYR A 213 11.67 6.02 4.21
CA TYR A 213 11.80 7.44 4.46
C TYR A 213 12.67 7.71 5.68
N ARG A 214 13.76 8.43 5.46
CA ARG A 214 14.75 8.86 6.48
C ARG A 214 15.37 7.71 7.29
N GLY A 215 15.47 6.50 6.75
CA GLY A 215 16.01 5.34 7.44
C GLY A 215 15.19 4.92 8.66
N LYS A 216 13.95 5.39 8.83
CA LYS A 216 13.14 5.14 10.02
C LYS A 216 11.70 4.71 9.73
N PHE A 217 11.10 5.23 8.68
CA PHE A 217 9.77 4.85 8.25
C PHE A 217 9.86 3.94 7.02
N TYR A 218 9.13 2.81 7.04
CA TYR A 218 9.15 1.80 6.00
C TYR A 218 7.73 1.40 5.62
N TYR A 219 7.40 1.42 4.33
CA TYR A 219 6.34 0.60 3.79
C TYR A 219 6.92 -0.73 3.33
N THR A 220 6.34 -1.84 3.78
CA THR A 220 6.77 -3.19 3.40
C THR A 220 6.66 -3.43 1.91
N GLY A 221 5.65 -2.83 1.29
CA GLY A 221 5.12 -3.25 0.00
C GLY A 221 4.27 -4.52 0.14
N SER A 222 3.55 -4.88 -0.92
CA SER A 222 2.79 -6.12 -0.94
C SER A 222 3.70 -7.35 -1.00
N TYR A 223 3.23 -8.46 -0.43
CA TYR A 223 3.98 -9.72 -0.44
C TYR A 223 4.17 -10.30 -1.85
N SER A 224 3.17 -10.12 -2.72
CA SER A 224 3.22 -10.60 -4.10
C SER A 224 2.88 -9.50 -5.09
N ARG A 225 3.06 -9.76 -6.39
CA ARG A 225 2.57 -8.89 -7.45
C ARG A 225 1.15 -9.28 -7.84
N TYR A 226 0.30 -8.28 -8.01
CA TYR A 226 -1.12 -8.46 -8.28
C TYR A 226 -1.60 -7.75 -9.54
N ALA A 227 -0.78 -6.88 -10.13
CA ALA A 227 -1.14 -6.05 -11.27
C ALA A 227 0.06 -5.72 -12.17
N PHE A 228 -0.24 -5.28 -13.42
CA PHE A 228 0.76 -4.95 -14.44
C PHE A 228 1.59 -3.69 -14.14
N ASP A 229 1.16 -2.87 -13.23
CA ASP A 229 1.82 -1.63 -12.79
C ASP A 229 2.82 -1.85 -11.66
N SER A 230 2.83 -3.07 -11.08
CA SER A 230 3.67 -3.42 -9.94
C SER A 230 4.99 -4.05 -10.40
N GLN A 231 5.98 -3.23 -10.76
CA GLN A 231 7.31 -3.71 -11.21
C GLN A 231 8.32 -3.89 -10.06
N GLU A 232 8.09 -3.25 -8.92
CA GLU A 232 8.99 -3.29 -7.77
C GLU A 232 9.11 -4.68 -7.14
N PRO A 233 10.27 -5.01 -6.53
CA PRO A 233 10.42 -6.24 -5.75
C PRO A 233 9.38 -6.37 -4.64
N LYS A 234 8.83 -7.55 -4.48
CA LYS A 234 7.80 -7.91 -3.47
C LYS A 234 8.39 -8.83 -2.43
N GLY A 235 7.84 -8.80 -1.19
CA GLY A 235 8.40 -9.63 -0.12
C GLY A 235 7.99 -9.18 1.28
N TRP A 236 8.94 -9.24 2.22
CA TRP A 236 8.74 -8.86 3.63
C TRP A 236 9.97 -8.19 4.21
N LEU A 237 9.82 -7.58 5.37
CA LEU A 237 10.90 -6.96 6.12
C LEU A 237 11.32 -7.82 7.32
N GLU A 238 12.61 -8.00 7.49
CA GLU A 238 13.23 -8.44 8.73
C GLU A 238 13.83 -7.22 9.43
N THR A 239 13.63 -7.12 10.73
CA THR A 239 14.25 -6.07 11.53
C THR A 239 15.03 -6.67 12.68
N GLU A 240 16.30 -6.38 12.73
CA GLU A 240 17.20 -6.74 13.82
C GLU A 240 17.46 -5.49 14.66
N LEU A 241 17.08 -5.52 15.94
CA LEU A 241 17.25 -4.40 16.87
C LEU A 241 18.25 -4.78 17.97
N ASP A 242 19.01 -3.80 18.44
CA ASP A 242 19.80 -3.96 19.66
C ASP A 242 18.87 -4.06 20.87
N VAL A 243 19.08 -5.07 21.73
CA VAL A 243 18.17 -5.34 22.84
C VAL A 243 18.14 -4.21 23.87
N ASP A 244 19.21 -3.45 24.01
CA ASP A 244 19.33 -2.35 24.96
C ASP A 244 18.90 -1.00 24.37
N ASP A 245 19.00 -0.85 23.03
CA ASP A 245 18.72 0.43 22.32
C ASP A 245 18.03 0.19 20.97
N PHE A 246 16.71 0.32 20.94
CA PHE A 246 15.90 0.13 19.73
C PHE A 246 16.08 1.21 18.67
N SER A 247 16.80 2.31 18.97
CA SER A 247 17.25 3.26 17.95
C SER A 247 18.38 2.71 17.08
N THR A 248 19.04 1.64 17.54
CA THR A 248 20.08 0.92 16.82
C THR A 248 19.52 -0.34 16.19
N TYR A 249 19.28 -0.31 14.89
CA TYR A 249 18.65 -1.41 14.16
C TYR A 249 19.13 -1.52 12.72
N THR A 250 18.81 -2.67 12.12
CA THR A 250 18.97 -2.94 10.69
C THR A 250 17.64 -3.47 10.14
N VAL A 251 17.18 -2.90 9.02
CA VAL A 251 16.01 -3.41 8.29
C VAL A 251 16.48 -4.05 7.00
N THR A 252 16.19 -5.33 6.83
CA THR A 252 16.54 -6.12 5.65
C THR A 252 15.27 -6.49 4.90
N PHE A 253 15.26 -6.23 3.60
CA PHE A 253 14.16 -6.65 2.73
C PHE A 253 14.48 -8.04 2.15
N HIS A 254 13.56 -8.97 2.36
CA HIS A 254 13.61 -10.31 1.78
C HIS A 254 12.66 -10.37 0.59
N GLU A 255 13.22 -10.57 -0.59
CA GLU A 255 12.43 -10.63 -1.82
C GLU A 255 11.71 -11.96 -1.97
N ASN A 256 10.41 -11.91 -2.26
CA ASN A 256 9.63 -13.03 -2.75
C ASN A 256 9.97 -13.27 -4.24
N LYS A 257 10.96 -14.10 -4.49
CA LYS A 257 11.44 -14.40 -5.84
C LYS A 257 10.45 -15.19 -6.69
N LEU A 258 9.39 -15.71 -6.08
CA LEU A 258 8.32 -16.44 -6.77
C LEU A 258 7.15 -15.52 -7.12
N ALA A 259 7.17 -14.25 -6.68
CA ALA A 259 6.16 -13.29 -7.09
C ALA A 259 6.17 -13.14 -8.61
N PRO A 260 5.01 -13.33 -9.29
CA PRO A 260 4.97 -13.38 -10.74
C PRO A 260 5.43 -12.06 -11.37
N THR A 261 6.05 -12.16 -12.52
CA THR A 261 6.47 -11.00 -13.30
C THR A 261 5.35 -10.58 -14.25
N TYR A 262 5.10 -9.26 -14.32
CA TYR A 262 4.10 -8.67 -15.20
C TYR A 262 4.77 -7.75 -16.20
N GLY A 263 4.53 -7.95 -17.51
CA GLY A 263 5.08 -7.12 -18.57
C GLY A 263 4.00 -6.28 -19.27
N VAL A 264 4.29 -5.02 -19.56
CA VAL A 264 3.47 -4.18 -20.45
C VAL A 264 4.24 -3.91 -21.72
N ILE A 265 3.76 -4.40 -22.85
CA ILE A 265 4.41 -4.29 -24.16
C ILE A 265 3.61 -3.31 -25.03
N MET A 266 4.17 -2.14 -25.28
CA MET A 266 3.62 -1.13 -26.20
C MET A 266 4.12 -1.41 -27.62
N VAL A 267 3.34 -2.12 -28.41
CA VAL A 267 3.74 -2.62 -29.73
C VAL A 267 4.13 -1.50 -30.70
N ASP A 268 3.36 -0.42 -30.69
CA ASP A 268 3.56 0.71 -31.60
C ASP A 268 4.86 1.48 -31.34
N ASN A 269 5.51 1.23 -30.20
CA ASN A 269 6.77 1.86 -29.78
C ASN A 269 8.00 0.93 -29.94
N LEU A 270 7.80 -0.31 -30.43
CA LEU A 270 8.91 -1.25 -30.59
C LEU A 270 9.85 -0.81 -31.72
N PRO A 271 11.14 -0.75 -31.45
CA PRO A 271 12.13 -0.47 -32.50
C PRO A 271 12.35 -1.72 -33.36
N LEU A 272 11.47 -1.94 -34.35
CA LEU A 272 11.59 -3.07 -35.25
C LEU A 272 12.56 -2.72 -36.41
N GLU A 273 13.57 -3.55 -36.61
CA GLU A 273 14.43 -3.48 -37.80
C GLU A 273 13.68 -3.98 -39.05
N GLU A 274 14.07 -3.49 -40.22
CA GLU A 274 13.45 -3.91 -41.49
C GLU A 274 13.62 -5.43 -41.70
N GLY A 275 12.52 -6.13 -41.86
CA GLY A 275 12.47 -7.59 -42.02
C GLY A 275 12.33 -8.39 -40.74
N THR A 276 12.21 -7.74 -39.57
CA THR A 276 11.93 -8.44 -38.28
C THR A 276 10.46 -8.85 -38.22
N ASP A 277 10.21 -10.10 -37.89
CA ASP A 277 8.82 -10.56 -37.60
C ASP A 277 8.36 -10.05 -36.25
N LEU A 278 7.27 -9.27 -36.23
CA LEU A 278 6.68 -8.75 -35.04
C LEU A 278 6.26 -9.85 -34.03
N LEU A 279 5.75 -10.99 -34.54
CA LEU A 279 5.31 -12.08 -33.69
C LEU A 279 6.47 -12.74 -32.94
N ASP A 280 7.61 -12.92 -33.59
CA ASP A 280 8.82 -13.47 -32.96
C ASP A 280 9.34 -12.55 -31.85
N VAL A 281 9.33 -11.24 -32.09
CA VAL A 281 9.71 -10.26 -31.09
C VAL A 281 8.75 -10.28 -29.89
N LEU A 282 7.45 -10.28 -30.17
CA LEU A 282 6.44 -10.33 -29.12
C LEU A 282 6.53 -11.62 -28.29
N GLN A 283 6.72 -12.78 -28.96
CA GLN A 283 6.89 -14.04 -28.25
C GLN A 283 8.10 -13.99 -27.32
N THR A 284 9.25 -13.53 -27.82
CA THR A 284 10.47 -13.39 -27.00
C THR A 284 10.28 -12.47 -25.80
N MET A 285 9.57 -11.36 -26.00
CA MET A 285 9.27 -10.43 -24.90
C MET A 285 8.29 -11.04 -23.90
N MET A 286 7.28 -11.74 -24.37
CA MET A 286 6.30 -12.39 -23.50
C MET A 286 6.93 -13.50 -22.66
N ASP A 287 7.83 -14.29 -23.23
CA ASP A 287 8.54 -15.37 -22.53
C ASP A 287 9.39 -14.86 -21.33
N SER A 288 9.58 -13.53 -21.24
CA SER A 288 10.27 -12.90 -20.12
C SER A 288 9.36 -12.59 -18.93
N TYR A 289 8.05 -12.80 -19.08
CA TYR A 289 7.05 -12.48 -18.05
C TYR A 289 6.08 -13.64 -17.83
N ASP A 290 5.61 -13.80 -16.59
CA ASP A 290 4.54 -14.75 -16.26
C ASP A 290 3.18 -14.26 -16.79
N TYR A 291 3.00 -12.93 -16.86
CA TYR A 291 1.80 -12.31 -17.41
C TYR A 291 2.20 -11.14 -18.31
N ALA A 292 1.68 -11.10 -19.53
CA ALA A 292 1.94 -10.04 -20.48
C ALA A 292 0.65 -9.27 -20.82
N LYS A 293 0.74 -7.93 -20.80
CA LYS A 293 -0.29 -7.04 -21.30
C LYS A 293 0.25 -6.37 -22.58
N ILE A 294 -0.37 -6.67 -23.70
CA ILE A 294 0.07 -6.17 -25.01
C ILE A 294 -0.89 -5.07 -25.46
N ILE A 295 -0.36 -3.91 -25.79
CA ILE A 295 -1.13 -2.71 -26.13
C ILE A 295 -0.73 -2.25 -27.50
N SER A 296 -1.72 -2.05 -28.41
CA SER A 296 -1.52 -1.42 -29.73
C SER A 296 -2.70 -0.56 -30.12
N ALA A 297 -2.46 0.51 -30.85
CA ALA A 297 -3.48 1.33 -31.51
C ALA A 297 -3.74 0.87 -32.95
N ASP A 298 -2.86 0.05 -33.54
CA ASP A 298 -2.99 -0.44 -34.91
C ASP A 298 -3.87 -1.69 -34.97
N ASP A 299 -4.95 -1.63 -35.77
CA ASP A 299 -5.92 -2.71 -35.89
C ASP A 299 -5.32 -3.99 -36.50
N ASN A 300 -4.31 -3.90 -37.35
CA ASN A 300 -3.67 -5.09 -37.94
C ASN A 300 -2.80 -5.78 -36.87
N ASN A 301 -2.04 -5.03 -36.11
CA ASN A 301 -1.28 -5.54 -34.98
C ASN A 301 -2.22 -6.20 -33.98
N LEU A 302 -3.35 -5.57 -33.62
CA LEU A 302 -4.33 -6.13 -32.69
C LEU A 302 -4.92 -7.45 -33.17
N LYS A 303 -5.14 -7.67 -34.47
CA LYS A 303 -5.60 -8.95 -34.99
C LYS A 303 -4.56 -10.05 -34.79
N LEU A 304 -3.30 -9.76 -35.11
CA LEU A 304 -2.19 -10.70 -34.92
C LEU A 304 -1.99 -11.04 -33.45
N ILE A 305 -1.99 -10.02 -32.56
CA ILE A 305 -1.80 -10.20 -31.13
C ILE A 305 -2.94 -11.04 -30.51
N ARG A 306 -4.19 -10.82 -30.95
CA ARG A 306 -5.33 -11.62 -30.48
C ARG A 306 -5.22 -13.09 -30.88
N GLN A 307 -4.70 -13.39 -32.08
CA GLN A 307 -4.42 -14.76 -32.47
C GLN A 307 -3.32 -15.39 -31.62
N LEU A 308 -2.27 -14.64 -31.29
CA LEU A 308 -1.20 -15.08 -30.40
C LEU A 308 -1.72 -15.35 -28.98
N ALA A 309 -2.63 -14.52 -28.48
CA ALA A 309 -3.22 -14.62 -27.14
C ALA A 309 -4.36 -15.67 -27.05
N GLU A 310 -4.77 -16.25 -28.18
CA GLU A 310 -5.90 -17.20 -28.22
C GLU A 310 -5.59 -18.44 -27.38
N GLY A 311 -6.42 -18.66 -26.35
CA GLY A 311 -6.26 -19.79 -25.42
C GLY A 311 -5.29 -19.56 -24.25
N SER A 312 -4.63 -18.40 -24.16
CA SER A 312 -3.78 -18.03 -23.01
C SER A 312 -4.51 -17.14 -22.03
N ASN A 313 -4.47 -17.50 -20.74
CA ASN A 313 -4.93 -16.66 -19.63
C ASN A 313 -3.82 -15.70 -19.12
N GLU A 314 -2.62 -15.86 -19.62
CA GLU A 314 -1.42 -15.12 -19.22
C GLU A 314 -1.22 -13.86 -20.07
N ILE A 315 -1.91 -13.78 -21.21
CA ILE A 315 -1.79 -12.68 -22.17
C ILE A 315 -3.07 -11.84 -22.16
N LYS A 316 -2.94 -10.57 -21.81
CA LYS A 316 -4.00 -9.57 -21.87
C LYS A 316 -3.80 -8.64 -23.06
N VAL A 317 -4.71 -8.66 -24.03
CA VAL A 317 -4.67 -7.75 -25.17
C VAL A 317 -5.54 -6.53 -24.89
N GLN A 318 -4.96 -5.35 -25.04
CA GLN A 318 -5.67 -4.08 -24.88
C GLN A 318 -5.46 -3.21 -26.11
N THR A 319 -6.56 -2.72 -26.67
CA THR A 319 -6.47 -1.61 -27.64
C THR A 319 -5.95 -0.39 -26.88
N ALA A 320 -4.80 0.15 -27.29
CA ALA A 320 -4.54 1.52 -26.93
C ALA A 320 -5.79 2.25 -27.47
N LYS A 321 -6.63 2.78 -26.57
CA LYS A 321 -7.42 3.93 -26.98
C LYS A 321 -6.34 4.79 -27.62
N LYS A 322 -6.38 5.05 -28.97
CA LYS A 322 -5.87 6.29 -29.43
C LYS A 322 -6.37 7.21 -28.34
N LEU A 323 -5.46 7.73 -27.52
CA LEU A 323 -5.62 9.09 -27.17
C LEU A 323 -5.75 9.72 -28.57
N GLU A 324 -6.95 9.69 -29.16
CA GLU A 324 -7.37 10.91 -29.72
C GLU A 324 -6.94 11.82 -28.60
N THR A 325 -5.86 12.48 -28.80
CA THR A 325 -5.85 13.87 -28.52
C THR A 325 -7.15 14.35 -29.17
N GLU A 326 -8.34 13.99 -28.62
CA GLU A 326 -9.30 15.00 -28.35
C GLU A 326 -8.35 16.01 -27.78
N ARG A 327 -7.97 16.96 -28.59
CA ARG A 327 -7.30 18.16 -28.21
C ARG A 327 -7.88 18.44 -26.88
N VAL A 328 -7.15 18.00 -25.79
CA VAL A 328 -7.53 18.32 -24.43
C VAL A 328 -7.79 19.77 -24.58
N ASP A 329 -9.05 20.09 -24.50
CA ASP A 329 -9.66 21.21 -25.20
C ASP A 329 -8.69 22.33 -25.00
N SER A 330 -8.27 23.07 -26.01
CA SER A 330 -7.16 24.04 -26.00
C SER A 330 -7.10 24.91 -24.75
N LYS A 331 -8.15 24.89 -23.96
CA LYS A 331 -8.38 25.42 -22.62
C LYS A 331 -7.47 24.84 -21.54
N PHE A 332 -7.20 23.50 -21.52
CA PHE A 332 -6.34 22.89 -20.51
C PHE A 332 -4.84 22.94 -20.87
N ASN A 333 -4.49 23.03 -22.14
CA ASN A 333 -3.11 23.26 -22.56
C ASN A 333 -2.57 24.57 -22.00
N PHE A 334 -3.40 25.59 -21.81
CA PHE A 334 -3.01 26.84 -21.19
C PHE A 334 -2.49 26.67 -19.76
N ILE A 335 -3.08 25.74 -18.98
CA ILE A 335 -2.66 25.44 -17.60
C ILE A 335 -1.26 24.77 -17.60
N LEU A 336 -1.02 23.87 -18.55
CA LEU A 336 0.24 23.13 -18.65
C LEU A 336 1.39 23.98 -19.20
N GLU A 337 1.10 24.96 -20.07
CA GLU A 337 2.11 25.79 -20.75
C GLU A 337 2.55 27.01 -19.92
N ASN A 338 1.72 27.49 -18.97
CA ASN A 338 1.93 28.77 -18.29
C ASN A 338 2.36 28.63 -16.84
N LYS A 339 3.18 27.74 -16.39
CA LYS A 339 3.76 27.66 -15.01
C LYS A 339 2.98 28.47 -13.96
N LEU A 340 1.67 28.23 -13.89
CA LEU A 340 0.76 28.90 -12.96
C LEU A 340 1.05 28.46 -11.53
N SER A 341 0.74 29.29 -10.54
CA SER A 341 0.71 28.86 -9.14
C SER A 341 -0.41 27.81 -8.93
N THR A 342 -0.41 27.13 -7.81
CA THR A 342 -1.45 26.15 -7.47
C THR A 342 -2.82 26.83 -7.42
N GLU A 343 -2.90 28.02 -6.83
CA GLU A 343 -4.09 28.85 -6.71
C GLU A 343 -4.62 29.25 -8.08
N GLU A 344 -3.75 29.77 -8.95
CA GLU A 344 -4.10 30.17 -10.32
C GLU A 344 -4.55 28.96 -11.15
N THR A 345 -3.94 27.80 -10.95
CA THR A 345 -4.33 26.55 -11.61
C THR A 345 -5.74 26.13 -11.23
N ILE A 346 -6.07 26.17 -9.93
CA ILE A 346 -7.41 25.82 -9.42
C ILE A 346 -8.44 26.84 -9.92
N GLN A 347 -8.15 28.13 -9.83
CA GLN A 347 -9.05 29.16 -10.33
C GLN A 347 -9.36 28.94 -11.82
N LYS A 348 -8.32 28.69 -12.62
CA LYS A 348 -8.48 28.48 -14.07
C LYS A 348 -9.24 27.19 -14.38
N TYR A 349 -9.06 26.16 -13.58
CA TYR A 349 -9.83 24.92 -13.69
C TYR A 349 -11.31 25.17 -13.42
N LEU A 350 -11.65 25.90 -12.35
CA LEU A 350 -13.01 26.25 -11.99
C LEU A 350 -13.67 27.10 -13.09
N ASP A 351 -12.98 28.14 -13.60
CA ASP A 351 -13.46 28.97 -14.70
C ASP A 351 -13.80 28.17 -15.96
N LEU A 352 -13.09 27.08 -16.21
CA LEU A 352 -13.26 26.23 -17.39
C LEU A 352 -14.33 25.16 -17.24
N THR A 353 -14.51 24.62 -16.04
CA THR A 353 -15.40 23.49 -15.76
C THR A 353 -16.77 23.94 -15.24
N GLU A 354 -16.80 25.07 -14.52
CA GLU A 354 -18.01 25.60 -13.89
C GLU A 354 -18.14 27.12 -14.14
N PRO A 355 -18.31 27.55 -15.40
CA PRO A 355 -18.30 28.97 -15.75
C PRO A 355 -19.46 29.78 -15.16
N GLU A 356 -20.48 29.12 -14.64
CA GLU A 356 -21.63 29.77 -13.98
C GLU A 356 -21.55 29.75 -12.44
N ALA A 357 -20.47 29.13 -11.87
CA ALA A 357 -20.24 29.16 -10.44
C ALA A 357 -19.75 30.55 -10.01
N ASP A 358 -20.20 31.02 -8.84
CA ASP A 358 -19.65 32.23 -8.21
C ASP A 358 -18.12 32.06 -8.08
N HIS A 359 -17.35 32.91 -8.74
CA HIS A 359 -15.90 32.81 -8.77
C HIS A 359 -15.34 33.02 -7.37
N LEU A 360 -14.58 32.01 -6.89
CA LEU A 360 -13.81 32.16 -5.67
C LEU A 360 -12.59 33.05 -5.96
N SER A 361 -12.30 34.02 -5.08
CA SER A 361 -11.08 34.79 -5.22
C SER A 361 -9.84 33.91 -4.98
N LEU A 362 -8.70 34.30 -5.58
CA LEU A 362 -7.42 33.59 -5.34
C LEU A 362 -7.05 33.54 -3.85
N GLU A 363 -7.50 34.54 -3.08
CA GLU A 363 -7.29 34.60 -1.65
C GLU A 363 -8.06 33.49 -0.91
N VAL A 364 -9.33 33.27 -1.26
CA VAL A 364 -10.14 32.18 -0.71
C VAL A 364 -9.58 30.81 -1.12
N ILE A 365 -9.17 30.67 -2.37
CA ILE A 365 -8.53 29.43 -2.82
C ILE A 365 -7.24 29.19 -2.04
N GLY A 366 -6.42 30.21 -1.83
CA GLY A 366 -5.21 30.13 -1.03
C GLY A 366 -5.48 29.71 0.44
N MET A 367 -6.56 30.20 1.04
CA MET A 367 -6.99 29.78 2.39
C MET A 367 -7.39 28.31 2.44
N LEU A 368 -8.13 27.83 1.44
CA LEU A 368 -8.63 26.45 1.38
C LEU A 368 -7.52 25.41 1.14
N ILE A 369 -6.51 25.74 0.34
CA ILE A 369 -5.42 24.82 -0.01
C ILE A 369 -4.22 24.88 0.97
N ASN A 370 -4.13 25.91 1.82
CA ASN A 370 -3.06 26.06 2.81
C ASN A 370 -3.61 26.16 4.24
N PRO A 371 -4.24 25.14 4.78
CA PRO A 371 -4.81 25.14 6.13
C PRO A 371 -3.76 25.39 7.23
N THR A 372 -2.48 25.16 6.94
CA THR A 372 -1.36 25.38 7.87
C THR A 372 -1.09 26.87 8.19
N LYS A 373 -1.71 27.83 7.49
CA LYS A 373 -1.60 29.25 7.78
C LYS A 373 -2.51 29.73 8.92
N GLY A 374 -3.26 28.82 9.55
CA GLY A 374 -4.05 29.16 10.75
C GLY A 374 -5.33 29.95 10.47
N TYR A 375 -5.85 29.86 9.27
CA TYR A 375 -7.20 30.39 8.97
C TYR A 375 -8.24 29.45 9.62
N ASP A 376 -9.17 30.02 10.37
CA ASP A 376 -10.32 29.25 10.85
C ASP A 376 -11.47 29.29 9.84
N TYR A 377 -12.51 28.50 10.12
CA TYR A 377 -13.68 28.40 9.24
C TYR A 377 -14.41 29.74 9.09
N ASP A 378 -14.42 30.58 10.14
CA ASP A 378 -15.08 31.88 10.15
C ASP A 378 -14.31 32.88 9.26
N ASP A 379 -12.96 32.83 9.25
CA ASP A 379 -12.12 33.64 8.35
C ASP A 379 -12.44 33.37 6.88
N VAL A 380 -12.60 32.08 6.53
CA VAL A 380 -12.95 31.66 5.14
C VAL A 380 -14.36 32.11 4.77
N LEU A 381 -15.34 31.97 5.68
CA LEU A 381 -16.70 32.43 5.47
C LEU A 381 -16.81 33.94 5.33
N ASP A 382 -16.08 34.70 6.16
CA ASP A 382 -16.05 36.14 6.08
C ASP A 382 -15.48 36.63 4.76
N GLN A 383 -14.46 35.97 4.23
CA GLN A 383 -13.88 36.32 2.92
C GLN A 383 -14.85 35.98 1.78
N LEU A 384 -15.49 34.79 1.81
CA LEU A 384 -16.50 34.40 0.86
C LEU A 384 -17.69 35.36 0.82
N ASN A 385 -18.10 35.88 1.98
CA ASN A 385 -19.19 36.86 2.06
C ASN A 385 -18.75 38.23 1.54
N ARG A 386 -17.51 38.64 1.69
CA ARG A 386 -16.96 39.88 1.11
C ARG A 386 -16.91 39.79 -0.41
N ASP A 387 -16.47 38.65 -0.95
CA ASP A 387 -16.39 38.44 -2.40
C ASP A 387 -17.77 38.47 -3.08
N LYS A 388 -18.83 38.00 -2.38
CA LYS A 388 -20.22 38.08 -2.87
C LYS A 388 -20.80 39.49 -2.92
N VAL A 389 -20.31 40.43 -2.12
CA VAL A 389 -20.79 41.81 -2.05
C VAL A 389 -20.19 42.70 -3.17
N VAL A 390 -19.16 42.26 -3.85
CA VAL A 390 -18.47 43.01 -4.91
C VAL A 390 -19.06 42.73 -6.32
N VAL A 391 -20.04 41.86 -6.44
CA VAL A 391 -20.64 41.42 -7.72
C VAL A 391 -22.04 42.01 -7.98
N ASP A 392 -22.48 43.06 -7.24
CA ASP A 392 -23.69 43.86 -7.53
C ASP A 392 -23.37 45.18 -8.25
#